data_837d0f00bf95f15527dca351b205c72e
#
_entry.id   837d0f00bf95f15527dca351b205c72e
#
_cell.length_a   1.000
_cell.length_b   1.000
_cell.length_c   1.000
_cell.angle_alpha   90.00
_cell.angle_beta   90.00
_cell.angle_gamma   90.00
#
_symmetry.space_group_name_H-M   'P 1'
#
loop_
_entity.id
_entity.type
_entity.pdbx_description
1 polymer ?
#
loop_
_entity_poly.entity_id
_entity_poly.type
_entity_poly.pdbx_seq_one_letter_code
_entity_poly.pdbx_strand_id
1 'polypeptide(L)'
;MRFLAQGVDETSAQQIAADAGVTLRTFYRHFASKHELLFEDYDASLRWFRTALEARPPDETVTASVLAAIDSFPFDRDAMYEIAALRNRSLDRQRVERHIARVQAEFAVEVQRHLLRRVPSGPDADFRSEVAARCVAAATFAALDAWMRTGPTDLAELSRLTEVALGLVDRGLGSRPEPASGPGRSQQRVSQQRMSK
;
A
#
# COMPACT_ATOMS: atom_id res chain seq x y z
N MET A 1 1.24 14.82 -19.07
CA MET A 1 1.77 13.53 -19.58
C MET A 1 1.07 13.20 -20.90
N ARG A 2 1.82 12.88 -22.00
CA ARG A 2 1.21 12.66 -23.34
C ARG A 2 0.19 11.54 -23.39
N PHE A 3 0.42 10.46 -22.65
CA PHE A 3 -0.51 9.34 -22.61
C PHE A 3 -1.94 9.72 -22.21
N LEU A 4 -2.08 10.66 -21.31
CA LEU A 4 -3.41 11.16 -20.87
C LEU A 4 -4.06 12.04 -21.94
N ALA A 5 -3.25 12.75 -22.73
CA ALA A 5 -3.76 13.68 -23.75
C ALA A 5 -4.17 12.97 -25.05
N GLN A 6 -3.40 11.97 -25.52
CA GLN A 6 -3.61 11.38 -26.85
C GLN A 6 -3.69 9.83 -26.85
N GLY A 7 -3.59 9.20 -25.69
CA GLY A 7 -3.60 7.75 -25.56
C GLY A 7 -2.22 7.11 -25.68
N VAL A 8 -2.12 5.84 -25.28
CA VAL A 8 -0.87 5.07 -25.28
C VAL A 8 -0.45 4.69 -26.69
N ASP A 9 -1.40 4.25 -27.52
CA ASP A 9 -1.09 3.75 -28.86
C ASP A 9 -0.58 4.85 -29.78
N GLU A 10 -1.19 6.04 -29.70
CA GLU A 10 -0.85 7.23 -30.48
C GLU A 10 0.42 7.94 -30.00
N THR A 11 0.98 7.54 -28.87
CA THR A 11 2.19 8.14 -28.30
C THR A 11 3.42 7.28 -28.63
N SER A 12 4.39 7.83 -29.35
CA SER A 12 5.67 7.14 -29.62
C SER A 12 6.71 7.39 -28.52
N ALA A 13 7.63 6.45 -28.33
CA ALA A 13 8.80 6.62 -27.46
C ALA A 13 9.66 7.82 -27.86
N GLN A 14 9.73 8.14 -29.17
CA GLN A 14 10.47 9.29 -29.67
C GLN A 14 9.85 10.61 -29.21
N GLN A 15 8.51 10.73 -29.24
CA GLN A 15 7.80 11.90 -28.73
C GLN A 15 8.01 12.10 -27.22
N ILE A 16 7.97 10.99 -26.46
CA ILE A 16 8.21 11.02 -25.01
C ILE A 16 9.64 11.47 -24.71
N ALA A 17 10.63 10.90 -25.42
CA ALA A 17 12.03 11.27 -25.27
C ALA A 17 12.26 12.76 -25.60
N ALA A 18 11.65 13.25 -26.69
CA ALA A 18 11.74 14.65 -27.09
C ALA A 18 11.16 15.60 -26.02
N ASP A 19 9.99 15.27 -25.45
CA ASP A 19 9.37 16.06 -24.37
C ASP A 19 10.23 16.10 -23.12
N ALA A 20 10.92 15.00 -22.82
CA ALA A 20 11.84 14.90 -21.68
C ALA A 20 13.22 15.52 -21.96
N GLY A 21 13.48 16.03 -23.16
CA GLY A 21 14.77 16.60 -23.55
C GLY A 21 15.89 15.57 -23.63
N VAL A 22 15.56 14.29 -23.87
CA VAL A 22 16.54 13.21 -23.95
C VAL A 22 16.52 12.55 -25.35
N THR A 23 17.58 11.79 -25.67
CA THR A 23 17.61 11.00 -26.90
C THR A 23 16.77 9.74 -26.77
N LEU A 24 16.29 9.19 -27.90
CA LEU A 24 15.60 7.91 -27.93
C LEU A 24 16.48 6.76 -27.37
N ARG A 25 17.81 6.81 -27.59
CA ARG A 25 18.77 5.88 -27.01
C ARG A 25 18.81 5.99 -25.48
N THR A 26 18.73 7.20 -24.94
CA THR A 26 18.67 7.44 -23.49
C THR A 26 17.37 6.89 -22.92
N PHE A 27 16.25 7.10 -23.62
CA PHE A 27 14.97 6.53 -23.24
C PHE A 27 15.05 5.00 -23.12
N TYR A 28 15.50 4.30 -24.15
CA TYR A 28 15.58 2.83 -24.15
C TYR A 28 16.65 2.25 -23.23
N ARG A 29 17.57 3.07 -22.73
CA ARG A 29 18.48 2.65 -21.64
C ARG A 29 17.76 2.50 -20.31
N HIS A 30 16.70 3.28 -20.08
CA HIS A 30 15.94 3.31 -18.82
C HIS A 30 14.64 2.50 -18.88
N PHE A 31 14.01 2.45 -20.03
CA PHE A 31 12.71 1.80 -20.23
C PHE A 31 12.78 0.86 -21.42
N ALA A 32 12.49 -0.43 -21.25
CA ALA A 32 12.47 -1.39 -22.36
C ALA A 32 11.32 -1.10 -23.34
N SER A 33 10.26 -0.42 -22.90
CA SER A 33 9.15 0.02 -23.77
C SER A 33 8.45 1.25 -23.20
N LYS A 34 7.69 1.98 -24.06
CA LYS A 34 6.85 3.10 -23.62
C LYS A 34 5.81 2.70 -22.54
N HIS A 35 5.40 1.44 -22.53
CA HIS A 35 4.41 0.92 -21.58
C HIS A 35 4.95 0.83 -20.14
N GLU A 36 6.26 0.79 -19.93
CA GLU A 36 6.85 0.78 -18.58
C GLU A 36 6.58 2.06 -17.82
N LEU A 37 6.43 3.18 -18.53
CA LEU A 37 6.04 4.45 -17.92
C LEU A 37 4.66 4.43 -17.26
N LEU A 38 3.80 3.48 -17.64
CA LEU A 38 2.50 3.30 -16.98
C LEU A 38 2.61 2.69 -15.57
N PHE A 39 3.82 2.32 -15.16
CA PHE A 39 4.10 1.77 -13.84
C PHE A 39 5.03 2.67 -13.00
N GLU A 40 5.46 3.81 -13.54
CA GLU A 40 6.39 4.70 -12.85
C GLU A 40 5.83 5.25 -11.53
N ASP A 41 4.51 5.35 -11.39
CA ASP A 41 3.83 5.71 -10.15
C ASP A 41 4.15 4.71 -9.01
N TYR A 42 4.15 3.41 -9.29
CA TYR A 42 4.54 2.39 -8.31
C TYR A 42 6.01 2.45 -7.96
N ASP A 43 6.88 2.58 -8.97
CA ASP A 43 8.33 2.63 -8.77
C ASP A 43 8.74 3.91 -8.03
N ALA A 44 8.09 5.05 -8.31
CA ALA A 44 8.28 6.31 -7.59
C ALA A 44 7.81 6.20 -6.14
N SER A 45 6.64 5.60 -5.90
CA SER A 45 6.10 5.36 -4.56
C SER A 45 7.03 4.48 -3.73
N LEU A 46 7.60 3.44 -4.32
CA LEU A 46 8.53 2.53 -3.63
C LEU A 46 9.84 3.24 -3.26
N ARG A 47 10.38 4.07 -4.16
CA ARG A 47 11.58 4.87 -3.87
C ARG A 47 11.33 5.84 -2.72
N TRP A 48 10.19 6.53 -2.73
CA TRP A 48 9.77 7.42 -1.65
C TRP A 48 9.62 6.66 -0.34
N PHE A 49 8.86 5.55 -0.35
CA PHE A 49 8.61 4.71 0.81
C PHE A 49 9.91 4.27 1.48
N ARG A 50 10.90 3.82 0.71
CA ARG A 50 12.23 3.46 1.23
C ARG A 50 12.84 4.61 2.04
N THR A 51 12.92 5.81 1.44
CA THR A 51 13.52 6.98 2.08
C THR A 51 12.73 7.40 3.33
N ALA A 52 11.41 7.42 3.25
CA ALA A 52 10.53 7.77 4.36
C ALA A 52 10.64 6.76 5.50
N LEU A 53 10.70 5.46 5.19
CA LEU A 53 10.83 4.40 6.19
C LEU A 53 12.21 4.39 6.87
N GLU A 54 13.28 4.75 6.14
CA GLU A 54 14.63 4.92 6.71
C GLU A 54 14.71 6.05 7.71
N ALA A 55 13.93 7.10 7.54
CA ALA A 55 13.87 8.27 8.42
C ALA A 55 13.02 8.05 9.68
N ARG A 56 12.32 6.91 9.83
CA ARG A 56 11.44 6.67 10.99
C ARG A 56 12.21 6.43 12.29
N PRO A 57 11.70 6.92 13.44
CA PRO A 57 12.28 6.69 14.76
C PRO A 57 12.41 5.19 15.07
N PRO A 58 13.46 4.77 15.79
CA PRO A 58 13.71 3.34 16.07
C PRO A 58 12.75 2.74 17.10
N ASP A 59 12.09 3.54 17.92
CA ASP A 59 11.15 3.14 18.98
C ASP A 59 9.69 3.03 18.51
N GLU A 60 9.42 3.40 17.27
CA GLU A 60 8.09 3.27 16.66
C GLU A 60 7.75 1.81 16.34
N THR A 61 6.46 1.44 16.38
CA THR A 61 6.05 0.13 15.85
C THR A 61 6.23 0.08 14.33
N VAL A 62 6.42 -1.13 13.78
CA VAL A 62 6.60 -1.29 12.33
C VAL A 62 5.39 -0.81 11.55
N THR A 63 4.20 -1.12 12.04
CA THR A 63 2.93 -0.69 11.43
C THR A 63 2.76 0.82 11.46
N ALA A 64 3.10 1.49 12.57
CA ALA A 64 3.10 2.96 12.64
C ALA A 64 4.13 3.57 11.69
N SER A 65 5.35 3.01 11.61
CA SER A 65 6.38 3.48 10.68
C SER A 65 5.95 3.33 9.21
N VAL A 66 5.34 2.20 8.87
CA VAL A 66 4.85 1.93 7.51
C VAL A 66 3.71 2.89 7.14
N LEU A 67 2.72 3.05 8.03
CA LEU A 67 1.61 3.98 7.82
C LEU A 67 2.10 5.41 7.62
N ALA A 68 2.96 5.90 8.53
CA ALA A 68 3.52 7.25 8.42
C ALA A 68 4.37 7.45 7.16
N ALA A 69 5.10 6.43 6.71
CA ALA A 69 5.85 6.49 5.46
C ALA A 69 4.94 6.58 4.24
N ILE A 70 3.81 5.84 4.24
CA ILE A 70 2.80 5.89 3.17
C ILE A 70 2.12 7.27 3.17
N ASP A 71 1.64 7.75 4.31
CA ASP A 71 0.94 9.04 4.43
C ASP A 71 1.82 10.24 4.06
N SER A 72 3.14 10.10 4.17
CA SER A 72 4.09 11.16 3.80
C SER A 72 4.29 11.31 2.28
N PHE A 73 3.80 10.38 1.45
CA PHE A 73 3.96 10.44 0.00
C PHE A 73 3.14 11.60 -0.59
N PRO A 74 3.73 12.47 -1.42
CA PRO A 74 3.05 13.61 -2.01
C PRO A 74 2.17 13.17 -3.20
N PHE A 75 1.06 12.50 -2.91
CA PHE A 75 0.15 12.01 -3.95
C PHE A 75 -0.55 13.11 -4.73
N ASP A 76 -0.48 13.04 -6.06
CA ASP A 76 -1.49 13.59 -6.95
C ASP A 76 -2.51 12.49 -7.26
N ARG A 77 -3.66 12.53 -6.58
CA ARG A 77 -4.70 11.50 -6.65
C ARG A 77 -5.30 11.36 -8.05
N ASP A 78 -5.57 12.48 -8.66
CA ASP A 78 -6.25 12.51 -9.95
C ASP A 78 -5.32 11.92 -11.01
N ALA A 79 -4.04 12.30 -11.00
CA ALA A 79 -3.04 11.73 -11.88
C ALA A 79 -2.84 10.22 -11.65
N MET A 80 -2.80 9.77 -10.39
CA MET A 80 -2.69 8.34 -10.07
C MET A 80 -3.87 7.54 -10.60
N TYR A 81 -5.08 8.06 -10.39
CA TYR A 81 -6.29 7.38 -10.83
C TYR A 81 -6.37 7.31 -12.36
N GLU A 82 -6.08 8.40 -13.04
CA GLU A 82 -6.04 8.46 -14.50
C GLU A 82 -5.00 7.50 -15.09
N ILE A 83 -3.79 7.44 -14.50
CA ILE A 83 -2.73 6.50 -14.93
C ILE A 83 -3.17 5.06 -14.69
N ALA A 84 -3.77 4.75 -13.54
CA ALA A 84 -4.27 3.41 -13.24
C ALA A 84 -5.37 2.98 -14.21
N ALA A 85 -6.33 3.87 -14.51
CA ALA A 85 -7.38 3.62 -15.48
C ALA A 85 -6.82 3.42 -16.89
N LEU A 86 -5.83 4.22 -17.29
CA LEU A 86 -5.14 4.09 -18.57
C LEU A 86 -4.36 2.77 -18.65
N ARG A 87 -3.64 2.41 -17.60
CA ARG A 87 -2.89 1.15 -17.49
C ARG A 87 -3.81 -0.05 -17.67
N ASN A 88 -4.95 -0.08 -16.97
CA ASN A 88 -5.91 -1.17 -17.03
C ASN A 88 -6.60 -1.32 -18.40
N ARG A 89 -6.72 -0.22 -19.16
CA ARG A 89 -7.26 -0.24 -20.53
C ARG A 89 -6.22 -0.63 -21.59
N SER A 90 -4.95 -0.29 -21.36
CA SER A 90 -3.90 -0.38 -22.40
C SER A 90 -2.99 -1.60 -22.25
N LEU A 91 -3.03 -2.30 -21.11
CA LEU A 91 -2.18 -3.46 -20.85
C LEU A 91 -3.02 -4.69 -20.55
N ASP A 92 -2.47 -5.87 -20.87
CA ASP A 92 -3.08 -7.10 -20.42
C ASP A 92 -3.00 -7.25 -18.89
N ARG A 93 -4.03 -7.86 -18.34
CA ARG A 93 -4.20 -8.02 -16.90
C ARG A 93 -3.02 -8.74 -16.25
N GLN A 94 -2.49 -9.78 -16.90
CA GLN A 94 -1.38 -10.56 -16.35
C GLN A 94 -0.09 -9.73 -16.24
N ARG A 95 0.13 -8.80 -17.18
CA ARG A 95 1.28 -7.88 -17.12
C ARG A 95 1.16 -6.94 -15.92
N VAL A 96 -0.03 -6.39 -15.68
CA VAL A 96 -0.31 -5.52 -14.54
C VAL A 96 -0.11 -6.28 -13.22
N GLU A 97 -0.71 -7.45 -13.09
CA GLU A 97 -0.61 -8.31 -11.89
C GLU A 97 0.85 -8.70 -11.59
N ARG A 98 1.63 -9.08 -12.58
CA ARG A 98 3.06 -9.40 -12.40
C ARG A 98 3.86 -8.20 -11.92
N HIS A 99 3.58 -7.01 -12.44
CA HIS A 99 4.28 -5.80 -12.00
C HIS A 99 3.94 -5.47 -10.54
N ILE A 100 2.66 -5.47 -10.18
CA ILE A 100 2.21 -5.22 -8.81
C ILE A 100 2.83 -6.24 -7.84
N ALA A 101 2.86 -7.53 -8.20
CA ALA A 101 3.48 -8.57 -7.38
C ALA A 101 4.98 -8.31 -7.16
N ARG A 102 5.71 -7.83 -8.19
CA ARG A 102 7.12 -7.43 -8.06
C ARG A 102 7.27 -6.28 -7.07
N VAL A 103 6.49 -5.20 -7.23
CA VAL A 103 6.55 -4.03 -6.34
C VAL A 103 6.18 -4.40 -4.91
N GLN A 104 5.18 -5.26 -4.72
CA GLN A 104 4.82 -5.78 -3.39
C GLN A 104 5.96 -6.58 -2.75
N ALA A 105 6.67 -7.40 -3.53
CA ALA A 105 7.82 -8.15 -3.03
C ALA A 105 8.98 -7.20 -2.65
N GLU A 106 9.27 -6.19 -3.45
CA GLU A 106 10.28 -5.17 -3.15
C GLU A 106 9.90 -4.34 -1.91
N PHE A 107 8.63 -3.98 -1.76
CA PHE A 107 8.10 -3.34 -0.56
C PHE A 107 8.35 -4.20 0.70
N ALA A 108 8.08 -5.51 0.62
CA ALA A 108 8.36 -6.43 1.73
C ALA A 108 9.85 -6.45 2.09
N VAL A 109 10.75 -6.40 1.12
CA VAL A 109 12.20 -6.32 1.36
C VAL A 109 12.57 -5.05 2.15
N GLU A 110 11.99 -3.90 1.82
CA GLU A 110 12.24 -2.65 2.55
C GLU A 110 11.72 -2.72 3.99
N VAL A 111 10.53 -3.29 4.20
CA VAL A 111 9.97 -3.52 5.54
C VAL A 111 10.84 -4.49 6.34
N GLN A 112 11.30 -5.59 5.73
CA GLN A 112 12.21 -6.54 6.39
C GLN A 112 13.52 -5.87 6.80
N ARG A 113 14.13 -5.10 5.92
CA ARG A 113 15.35 -4.33 6.23
C ARG A 113 15.14 -3.38 7.41
N HIS A 114 13.99 -2.72 7.47
CA HIS A 114 13.62 -1.85 8.58
C HIS A 114 13.46 -2.63 9.89
N LEU A 115 12.82 -3.79 9.87
CA LEU A 115 12.69 -4.69 11.02
C LEU A 115 14.05 -5.14 11.55
N LEU A 116 14.94 -5.63 10.68
CA LEU A 116 16.25 -6.15 11.06
C LEU A 116 17.17 -5.11 11.71
N ARG A 117 16.95 -3.83 11.45
CA ARG A 117 17.67 -2.75 12.15
C ARG A 117 17.25 -2.58 13.62
N ARG A 118 16.10 -3.14 14.01
CA ARG A 118 15.45 -2.89 15.31
C ARG A 118 15.41 -4.12 16.22
N VAL A 119 15.48 -5.31 15.64
CA VAL A 119 15.39 -6.57 16.37
C VAL A 119 16.80 -7.08 16.66
N PRO A 120 17.10 -7.50 17.92
CA PRO A 120 18.37 -8.15 18.23
C PRO A 120 18.56 -9.39 17.36
N SER A 121 19.79 -9.61 16.90
CA SER A 121 20.14 -10.83 16.17
C SER A 121 19.90 -12.06 17.05
N GLY A 122 19.25 -13.08 16.52
CA GLY A 122 18.92 -14.29 17.24
C GLY A 122 18.44 -15.40 16.30
N PRO A 123 18.30 -16.63 16.84
CA PRO A 123 17.71 -17.73 16.06
C PRO A 123 16.38 -17.28 15.45
N ASP A 124 16.17 -17.59 14.18
CA ASP A 124 14.97 -17.27 13.40
C ASP A 124 14.67 -15.76 13.22
N ALA A 125 15.56 -14.84 13.57
CA ALA A 125 15.31 -13.40 13.40
C ALA A 125 15.02 -13.03 11.93
N ASP A 126 15.80 -13.57 10.99
CA ASP A 126 15.62 -13.36 9.56
C ASP A 126 14.26 -13.91 9.08
N PHE A 127 13.94 -15.14 9.47
CA PHE A 127 12.66 -15.76 9.10
C PHE A 127 11.46 -15.02 9.67
N ARG A 128 11.50 -14.64 10.95
CA ARG A 128 10.43 -13.87 11.60
C ARG A 128 10.23 -12.51 10.95
N SER A 129 11.32 -11.79 10.65
CA SER A 129 11.27 -10.50 9.99
C SER A 129 10.74 -10.62 8.56
N GLU A 130 11.12 -11.68 7.83
CA GLU A 130 10.59 -11.95 6.49
C GLU A 130 9.08 -12.21 6.51
N VAL A 131 8.60 -13.08 7.42
CA VAL A 131 7.16 -13.36 7.57
C VAL A 131 6.40 -12.09 7.91
N ALA A 132 6.86 -11.32 8.91
CA ALA A 132 6.21 -10.07 9.32
C ALA A 132 6.17 -9.07 8.16
N ALA A 133 7.27 -8.89 7.44
CA ALA A 133 7.35 -7.97 6.30
C ALA A 133 6.39 -8.37 5.17
N ARG A 134 6.28 -9.66 4.86
CA ARG A 134 5.33 -10.16 3.86
C ARG A 134 3.87 -9.95 4.28
N CYS A 135 3.54 -10.15 5.56
CA CYS A 135 2.21 -9.86 6.09
C CYS A 135 1.87 -8.37 6.00
N VAL A 136 2.79 -7.49 6.37
CA VAL A 136 2.63 -6.03 6.26
C VAL A 136 2.45 -5.62 4.80
N ALA A 137 3.29 -6.14 3.88
CA ALA A 137 3.15 -5.86 2.45
C ALA A 137 1.81 -6.33 1.89
N ALA A 138 1.38 -7.55 2.23
CA ALA A 138 0.09 -8.08 1.79
C ALA A 138 -1.08 -7.22 2.29
N ALA A 139 -1.06 -6.80 3.55
CA ALA A 139 -2.08 -5.94 4.14
C ALA A 139 -2.14 -4.57 3.44
N THR A 140 -0.98 -3.93 3.23
CA THR A 140 -0.87 -2.63 2.56
C THR A 140 -1.41 -2.68 1.13
N PHE A 141 -1.00 -3.68 0.35
CA PHE A 141 -1.45 -3.81 -1.04
C PHE A 141 -2.92 -4.22 -1.15
N ALA A 142 -3.47 -4.98 -0.18
CA ALA A 142 -4.90 -5.26 -0.11
C ALA A 142 -5.72 -3.98 0.15
N ALA A 143 -5.23 -3.08 1.02
CA ALA A 143 -5.86 -1.78 1.25
C ALA A 143 -5.82 -0.90 0.00
N LEU A 144 -4.68 -0.82 -0.68
CA LEU A 144 -4.53 -0.07 -1.93
C LEU A 144 -5.47 -0.62 -3.03
N ASP A 145 -5.53 -1.93 -3.21
CA ASP A 145 -6.40 -2.57 -4.19
C ASP A 145 -7.89 -2.34 -3.87
N ALA A 146 -8.28 -2.41 -2.59
CA ALA A 146 -9.63 -2.07 -2.16
C ALA A 146 -9.97 -0.61 -2.47
N TRP A 147 -9.08 0.32 -2.14
CA TRP A 147 -9.26 1.74 -2.43
C TRP A 147 -9.39 2.02 -3.94
N MET A 148 -8.54 1.41 -4.77
CA MET A 148 -8.59 1.57 -6.22
C MET A 148 -9.90 1.06 -6.84
N ARG A 149 -10.56 0.09 -6.23
CA ARG A 149 -11.87 -0.43 -6.71
C ARG A 149 -13.04 0.48 -6.36
N THR A 150 -12.94 1.29 -5.30
CA THR A 150 -14.05 2.16 -4.87
C THR A 150 -14.21 3.43 -5.71
N GLY A 151 -13.28 3.71 -6.63
CA GLY A 151 -13.29 4.92 -7.45
C GLY A 151 -12.54 6.07 -6.79
N PRO A 152 -12.55 7.29 -7.37
CA PRO A 152 -11.84 8.45 -6.85
C PRO A 152 -12.42 8.87 -5.51
N THR A 153 -11.88 8.32 -4.45
CA THR A 153 -12.23 8.60 -3.05
C THR A 153 -11.11 9.38 -2.37
N ASP A 154 -11.42 9.93 -1.20
CA ASP A 154 -10.46 10.68 -0.42
C ASP A 154 -9.25 9.83 0.00
N LEU A 155 -8.06 10.45 0.10
CA LEU A 155 -6.86 9.81 0.68
C LEU A 155 -7.09 9.37 2.13
N ALA A 156 -7.96 10.05 2.87
CA ALA A 156 -8.37 9.62 4.19
C ALA A 156 -8.94 8.18 4.19
N GLU A 157 -9.62 7.77 3.12
CA GLU A 157 -10.12 6.40 2.98
C GLU A 157 -8.99 5.41 2.73
N LEU A 158 -7.97 5.76 1.95
CA LEU A 158 -6.78 4.92 1.78
C LEU A 158 -6.04 4.73 3.11
N SER A 159 -5.80 5.81 3.86
CA SER A 159 -5.19 5.76 5.19
C SER A 159 -6.02 4.90 6.14
N ARG A 160 -7.33 5.09 6.19
CA ARG A 160 -8.24 4.29 7.00
C ARG A 160 -8.19 2.78 6.65
N LEU A 161 -8.23 2.45 5.36
CA LEU A 161 -8.13 1.06 4.91
C LEU A 161 -6.78 0.46 5.27
N THR A 162 -5.70 1.24 5.15
CA THR A 162 -4.36 0.80 5.52
C THR A 162 -4.24 0.58 7.02
N GLU A 163 -4.78 1.48 7.86
CA GLU A 163 -4.85 1.30 9.32
C GLU A 163 -5.60 0.03 9.71
N VAL A 164 -6.75 -0.22 9.10
CA VAL A 164 -7.54 -1.44 9.34
C VAL A 164 -6.74 -2.68 8.96
N ALA A 165 -6.13 -2.69 7.78
CA ALA A 165 -5.37 -3.83 7.29
C ALA A 165 -4.13 -4.12 8.14
N LEU A 166 -3.35 -3.09 8.50
CA LEU A 166 -2.19 -3.24 9.38
C LEU A 166 -2.60 -3.62 10.81
N GLY A 167 -3.70 -3.09 11.31
CA GLY A 167 -4.26 -3.48 12.60
C GLY A 167 -4.67 -4.95 12.67
N LEU A 168 -5.05 -5.58 11.56
CA LEU A 168 -5.28 -7.03 11.49
C LEU A 168 -3.98 -7.82 11.63
N VAL A 169 -2.88 -7.31 11.06
CA VAL A 169 -1.56 -7.92 11.21
C VAL A 169 -1.08 -7.85 12.67
N ASP A 170 -1.19 -6.67 13.30
CA ASP A 170 -0.75 -6.46 14.68
C ASP A 170 -1.50 -7.31 15.70
N ARG A 171 -2.81 -7.45 15.54
CA ARG A 171 -3.65 -8.25 16.45
C ARG A 171 -3.53 -9.75 16.19
N GLY A 172 -2.91 -10.15 15.09
CA GLY A 172 -2.90 -11.53 14.60
C GLY A 172 -4.26 -11.96 14.01
N LEU A 173 -4.21 -12.78 12.97
CA LEU A 173 -5.39 -13.25 12.24
C LEU A 173 -6.31 -14.19 13.05
N GLY A 174 -5.87 -14.60 14.24
CA GLY A 174 -6.60 -15.51 15.14
C GLY A 174 -7.35 -14.84 16.29
N SER A 175 -7.33 -13.50 16.39
CA SER A 175 -8.11 -12.80 17.42
C SER A 175 -9.59 -12.99 17.15
N ARG A 176 -10.26 -13.74 18.04
CA ARG A 176 -11.72 -13.92 18.01
C ARG A 176 -12.34 -12.53 18.08
N PRO A 177 -13.27 -12.15 17.18
CA PRO A 177 -13.98 -10.88 17.34
C PRO A 177 -14.61 -10.87 18.73
N GLU A 178 -14.31 -9.83 19.51
CA GLU A 178 -15.01 -9.63 20.78
C GLU A 178 -16.51 -9.60 20.48
N PRO A 179 -17.33 -10.39 21.19
CA PRO A 179 -18.77 -10.32 21.03
C PRO A 179 -19.18 -8.88 21.35
N ALA A 180 -19.86 -8.23 20.40
CA ALA A 180 -20.40 -6.90 20.60
C ALA A 180 -21.06 -6.85 21.96
N SER A 181 -20.58 -5.99 22.86
CA SER A 181 -21.12 -5.79 24.19
C SER A 181 -22.57 -5.37 24.00
N GLY A 182 -23.49 -6.32 24.11
CA GLY A 182 -24.93 -6.07 24.08
C GLY A 182 -25.32 -5.10 25.18
N PRO A 183 -26.33 -4.26 24.96
CA PRO A 183 -26.77 -3.26 25.96
C PRO A 183 -27.09 -3.95 27.30
N GLY A 184 -26.48 -3.43 28.34
CA GLY A 184 -26.39 -4.01 29.67
C GLY A 184 -27.72 -4.49 30.23
N ARG A 185 -27.70 -5.71 30.77
CA ARG A 185 -28.69 -6.26 31.67
C ARG A 185 -28.64 -5.51 33.03
N SER A 186 -29.06 -4.26 33.06
CA SER A 186 -29.13 -3.45 34.31
C SER A 186 -30.54 -3.11 34.77
N GLN A 187 -31.58 -3.82 34.31
CA GLN A 187 -32.95 -3.49 34.72
C GLN A 187 -33.82 -4.67 35.20
N GLN A 188 -33.24 -5.76 35.67
CA GLN A 188 -34.07 -6.87 36.20
C GLN A 188 -33.87 -7.19 37.67
N ARG A 189 -33.28 -6.31 38.49
CA ARG A 189 -33.16 -6.53 39.96
C ARG A 189 -34.08 -5.68 40.85
N VAL A 190 -34.99 -4.88 40.30
CA VAL A 190 -35.86 -4.00 41.12
C VAL A 190 -37.28 -4.55 41.29
N SER A 191 -37.72 -5.58 40.58
CA SER A 191 -39.11 -6.05 40.62
C SER A 191 -39.38 -7.25 41.56
N GLN A 192 -38.39 -7.82 42.24
CA GLN A 192 -38.59 -8.98 43.12
C GLN A 192 -38.61 -8.68 44.60
N GLN A 193 -38.54 -7.43 45.04
CA GLN A 193 -38.58 -7.05 46.48
C GLN A 193 -39.90 -6.43 46.94
N ARG A 194 -40.97 -6.47 46.16
CA ARG A 194 -42.29 -5.89 46.54
C ARG A 194 -43.43 -6.91 46.69
N MET A 195 -43.16 -8.20 46.71
CA MET A 195 -44.23 -9.22 46.97
C MET A 195 -43.91 -10.11 48.17
N SER A 196 -43.46 -9.54 49.29
CA SER A 196 -43.44 -10.21 50.60
C SER A 196 -43.58 -9.14 51.71
N LYS A 197 -44.80 -8.64 51.89
CA LYS A 197 -45.35 -8.14 53.11
C LYS A 197 -46.86 -8.22 53.03
#